data_1fa441c27a7bf4e0f1872f8eaa6a87b2
#
_entry.id   1fa441c27a7bf4e0f1872f8eaa6a87b2
#
_cell.length_a   1.000
_cell.length_b   1.000
_cell.length_c   1.000
_cell.angle_alpha   90.00
_cell.angle_beta   90.00
_cell.angle_gamma   90.00
#
_symmetry.space_group_name_H-M   'P 1'
#
loop_
_entity.id
_entity.type
_entity.pdbx_description
1 polymer ?
#
loop_
_entity_poly.entity_id
_entity_poly.type
_entity_poly.pdbx_seq_one_letter_code
_entity_poly.pdbx_strand_id
1 'polypeptide(L)'
;IVQSTKKAGSFTVTASAKGLETSSVTVTTTSVEQDTTGEKAISYYEMSKNYYVKTGNMPQLPSTVKAVYTDGSEKEIPVTWDAITEEQIAQSGTFSVAGTTEAGDTLTVIVNMIDQVVSLLNYSTTVPLGTKPTLPESRPAVLQDGEVMNASFPVAWGEPNGSYDAEGIVTVKGTADVLGQNV
;
A
#
# COMPACT_ATOMS: atom_id res chain seq x y z
N ILE A 1 -12.51 9.25 -18.80
CA ILE A 1 -11.76 9.88 -17.68
C ILE A 1 -12.46 11.19 -17.37
N VAL A 2 -12.83 11.41 -16.12
CA VAL A 2 -13.42 12.65 -15.64
C VAL A 2 -12.36 13.38 -14.82
N GLN A 3 -12.02 14.62 -15.20
CA GLN A 3 -11.08 15.46 -14.45
C GLN A 3 -11.82 16.66 -13.89
N SER A 4 -11.59 16.98 -12.62
CA SER A 4 -12.13 18.20 -12.02
C SER A 4 -11.32 19.41 -12.46
N THR A 5 -12.00 20.55 -12.63
CA THR A 5 -11.36 21.87 -12.79
C THR A 5 -11.19 22.49 -11.40
N LYS A 6 -10.38 23.55 -11.28
CA LYS A 6 -10.21 24.31 -10.02
C LYS A 6 -11.46 25.13 -9.61
N LYS A 7 -12.56 25.01 -10.35
CA LYS A 7 -13.80 25.76 -10.08
C LYS A 7 -14.82 24.85 -9.41
N ALA A 8 -15.33 25.25 -8.25
CA ALA A 8 -16.42 24.55 -7.59
C ALA A 8 -17.69 24.52 -8.47
N GLY A 9 -18.42 23.43 -8.39
CA GLY A 9 -19.64 23.24 -9.16
C GLY A 9 -20.16 21.81 -9.04
N SER A 10 -21.25 21.55 -9.73
CA SER A 10 -21.81 20.21 -9.83
C SER A 10 -21.90 19.79 -11.28
N PHE A 11 -21.66 18.53 -11.55
CA PHE A 11 -21.90 17.92 -12.86
C PHE A 11 -22.53 16.54 -12.68
N THR A 12 -23.33 16.14 -13.65
CA THR A 12 -23.99 14.85 -13.65
C THR A 12 -23.30 13.93 -14.66
N VAL A 13 -22.92 12.76 -14.22
CA VAL A 13 -22.44 11.68 -15.10
C VAL A 13 -23.62 10.75 -15.34
N THR A 14 -23.95 10.55 -16.62
CA THR A 14 -25.04 9.67 -17.02
C THR A 14 -24.46 8.51 -17.84
N ALA A 15 -24.83 7.30 -17.46
CA ALA A 15 -24.51 6.09 -18.21
C ALA A 15 -25.79 5.55 -18.85
N SER A 16 -25.71 5.27 -20.17
CA SER A 16 -26.81 4.68 -20.92
C SER A 16 -26.29 3.58 -21.85
N ALA A 17 -27.04 2.50 -21.97
CA ALA A 17 -26.78 1.45 -22.93
C ALA A 17 -28.09 0.98 -23.55
N LYS A 18 -28.02 0.49 -24.81
CA LYS A 18 -29.21 0.02 -25.51
C LYS A 18 -29.84 -1.16 -24.78
N GLY A 19 -31.11 -1.00 -24.36
CA GLY A 19 -31.87 -2.04 -23.67
C GLY A 19 -31.71 -2.06 -22.14
N LEU A 20 -31.00 -1.08 -21.56
CA LEU A 20 -30.87 -0.90 -20.11
C LEU A 20 -31.42 0.48 -19.69
N GLU A 21 -31.85 0.56 -18.46
CA GLU A 21 -32.26 1.85 -17.87
C GLU A 21 -31.04 2.78 -17.71
N THR A 22 -31.28 4.05 -18.00
CA THR A 22 -30.26 5.09 -17.82
C THR A 22 -30.04 5.38 -16.34
N SER A 23 -28.81 5.37 -15.88
CA SER A 23 -28.43 5.74 -14.52
C SER A 23 -27.59 7.00 -14.50
N SER A 24 -27.80 7.83 -13.49
CA SER A 24 -27.07 9.10 -13.33
C SER A 24 -26.60 9.29 -11.90
N VAL A 25 -25.42 9.89 -11.76
CA VAL A 25 -24.85 10.32 -10.48
C VAL A 25 -24.43 11.78 -10.59
N THR A 26 -24.79 12.59 -9.62
CA THR A 26 -24.34 13.97 -9.52
C THR A 26 -23.10 14.04 -8.61
N VAL A 27 -22.03 14.59 -9.12
CA VAL A 27 -20.78 14.86 -8.40
C VAL A 27 -20.72 16.35 -8.13
N THR A 28 -20.62 16.72 -6.86
CA THR A 28 -20.46 18.11 -6.45
C THR A 28 -19.05 18.33 -5.96
N THR A 29 -18.37 19.31 -6.52
CA THR A 29 -17.08 19.80 -6.03
C THR A 29 -17.32 21.10 -5.26
N THR A 30 -16.85 21.15 -4.02
CA THR A 30 -16.87 22.37 -3.23
C THR A 30 -15.61 23.19 -3.50
N SER A 31 -15.73 24.53 -3.45
CA SER A 31 -14.52 25.38 -3.36
C SER A 31 -13.84 25.09 -2.04
N VAL A 32 -12.56 24.77 -2.06
CA VAL A 32 -11.74 24.99 -0.88
C VAL A 32 -11.72 26.51 -0.67
N GLU A 33 -12.24 26.98 0.45
CA GLU A 33 -12.08 28.40 0.80
C GLU A 33 -10.57 28.67 0.82
N GLN A 34 -10.13 29.52 -0.09
CA GLN A 34 -8.75 29.96 -0.09
C GLN A 34 -8.62 30.86 1.14
N ASP A 35 -7.96 30.31 2.17
CA ASP A 35 -7.67 31.05 3.36
C ASP A 35 -6.91 32.33 2.97
N THR A 36 -7.56 33.48 3.14
CA THR A 36 -7.00 34.79 2.80
C THR A 36 -5.94 35.25 3.83
N THR A 37 -5.64 34.43 4.85
CA THR A 37 -4.60 34.70 5.84
C THR A 37 -3.19 34.40 5.31
N GLY A 38 -3.07 33.81 4.12
CA GLY A 38 -1.79 33.44 3.53
C GLY A 38 -1.21 32.12 4.10
N GLU A 39 -1.92 31.46 5.02
CA GLU A 39 -1.56 30.13 5.48
C GLU A 39 -1.98 29.10 4.43
N LYS A 40 -1.03 28.24 4.07
CA LYS A 40 -1.23 27.19 3.09
C LYS A 40 -2.03 26.06 3.73
N ALA A 41 -3.18 25.69 3.16
CA ALA A 41 -3.93 24.54 3.63
C ALA A 41 -3.23 23.22 3.25
N ILE A 42 -3.28 22.23 4.14
CA ILE A 42 -2.81 20.88 3.86
C ILE A 42 -3.80 20.21 2.90
N SER A 43 -3.29 19.68 1.79
CA SER A 43 -4.08 18.97 0.78
C SER A 43 -4.23 17.50 1.13
N TYR A 44 -3.13 16.85 1.51
CA TYR A 44 -3.11 15.46 1.97
C TYR A 44 -1.82 15.16 2.73
N TYR A 45 -1.81 14.01 3.41
CA TYR A 45 -0.63 13.44 4.04
C TYR A 45 -0.12 12.25 3.23
N GLU A 46 1.18 12.26 2.91
CA GLU A 46 1.87 11.14 2.28
C GLU A 46 2.46 10.24 3.37
N MET A 47 1.91 9.04 3.50
CA MET A 47 2.33 8.07 4.52
C MET A 47 1.89 6.66 4.15
N SER A 48 2.57 5.66 4.67
CA SER A 48 2.08 4.28 4.63
C SER A 48 0.84 4.14 5.52
N LYS A 49 -0.21 3.51 4.99
CA LYS A 49 -1.44 3.26 5.74
C LYS A 49 -1.49 1.87 6.37
N ASN A 50 -0.66 0.93 5.89
CA ASN A 50 -0.62 -0.45 6.37
C ASN A 50 0.79 -0.78 6.86
N TYR A 51 0.86 -1.33 8.06
CA TYR A 51 2.07 -1.84 8.69
C TYR A 51 1.91 -3.32 8.94
N TYR A 52 2.92 -4.11 8.59
CA TYR A 52 2.97 -5.54 8.82
C TYR A 52 4.07 -5.81 9.84
N VAL A 53 3.72 -6.45 10.94
CA VAL A 53 4.61 -6.65 12.08
C VAL A 53 4.44 -8.08 12.60
N LYS A 54 5.55 -8.72 12.93
CA LYS A 54 5.50 -10.04 13.57
C LYS A 54 4.84 -9.93 14.95
N THR A 55 3.96 -10.88 15.28
CA THR A 55 3.32 -10.98 16.61
C THR A 55 4.37 -10.91 17.73
N GLY A 56 4.03 -10.22 18.80
CA GLY A 56 4.91 -9.96 19.93
C GLY A 56 5.88 -8.78 19.74
N ASN A 57 5.98 -8.19 18.55
CA ASN A 57 6.82 -7.02 18.30
C ASN A 57 5.98 -5.74 18.29
N MET A 58 6.52 -4.66 18.87
CA MET A 58 5.89 -3.35 18.84
C MET A 58 6.02 -2.74 17.43
N PRO A 59 4.93 -2.28 16.79
CA PRO A 59 4.98 -1.55 15.53
C PRO A 59 5.82 -0.28 15.62
N GLN A 60 6.70 -0.07 14.65
CA GLN A 60 7.47 1.16 14.52
C GLN A 60 6.71 2.14 13.62
N LEU A 61 5.86 2.97 14.21
CA LEU A 61 5.15 4.03 13.49
C LEU A 61 6.03 5.26 13.38
N PRO A 62 5.93 6.03 12.27
CA PRO A 62 6.76 7.22 12.06
C PRO A 62 6.41 8.32 13.07
N SER A 63 7.40 9.05 13.54
CA SER A 63 7.20 10.22 14.41
C SER A 63 6.78 11.47 13.65
N THR A 64 6.96 11.49 12.32
CA THR A 64 6.54 12.57 11.42
C THR A 64 5.84 11.99 10.21
N VAL A 65 5.00 12.79 9.57
CA VAL A 65 4.36 12.50 8.29
C VAL A 65 4.55 13.66 7.35
N LYS A 66 4.67 13.40 6.06
CA LYS A 66 4.83 14.44 5.04
C LYS A 66 3.46 15.02 4.69
N ALA A 67 3.25 16.30 5.03
CA ALA A 67 2.10 17.07 4.57
C ALA A 67 2.40 17.70 3.21
N VAL A 68 1.51 17.54 2.26
CA VAL A 68 1.53 18.19 0.95
C VAL A 68 0.47 19.28 0.94
N TYR A 69 0.89 20.50 0.70
CA TYR A 69 0.03 21.68 0.73
C TYR A 69 -0.63 21.96 -0.62
N THR A 70 -1.63 22.80 -0.62
CA THR A 70 -2.41 23.16 -1.84
C THR A 70 -1.59 23.84 -2.93
N ASP A 71 -0.44 24.41 -2.59
CA ASP A 71 0.52 25.01 -3.54
C ASP A 71 1.59 24.03 -4.03
N GLY A 72 1.53 22.76 -3.59
CA GLY A 72 2.49 21.72 -3.92
C GLY A 72 3.76 21.72 -3.06
N SER A 73 3.89 22.60 -2.09
CA SER A 73 4.99 22.54 -1.13
C SER A 73 4.78 21.40 -0.15
N GLU A 74 5.88 20.87 0.41
CA GLU A 74 5.90 19.74 1.33
C GLU A 74 6.53 20.12 2.66
N LYS A 75 6.07 19.52 3.76
CA LYS A 75 6.65 19.70 5.08
C LYS A 75 6.45 18.45 5.92
N GLU A 76 7.49 18.04 6.66
CA GLU A 76 7.36 17.03 7.70
C GLU A 76 6.64 17.62 8.92
N ILE A 77 5.56 16.95 9.33
CA ILE A 77 4.74 17.37 10.48
C ILE A 77 4.80 16.27 11.55
N PRO A 78 5.12 16.61 12.80
CA PRO A 78 5.07 15.67 13.91
C PRO A 78 3.68 15.05 14.07
N VAL A 79 3.66 13.74 14.40
CA VAL A 79 2.44 12.99 14.72
C VAL A 79 2.64 12.24 16.03
N THR A 80 1.62 12.28 16.87
CA THR A 80 1.54 11.50 18.11
C THR A 80 0.50 10.41 17.91
N TRP A 81 0.95 9.14 17.95
CA TRP A 81 0.09 7.97 17.81
C TRP A 81 -0.49 7.56 19.16
N ASP A 82 -1.70 7.04 19.14
CA ASP A 82 -2.32 6.40 20.30
C ASP A 82 -1.47 5.22 20.78
N ALA A 83 -1.53 4.95 22.08
CA ALA A 83 -0.79 3.86 22.69
C ALA A 83 -1.28 2.51 22.17
N ILE A 84 -0.34 1.66 21.77
CA ILE A 84 -0.59 0.27 21.37
C ILE A 84 -0.37 -0.60 22.62
N THR A 85 -1.33 -1.48 22.92
CA THR A 85 -1.28 -2.34 24.09
C THR A 85 -0.56 -3.65 23.81
N GLU A 86 -0.05 -4.31 24.85
CA GLU A 86 0.55 -5.65 24.72
C GLU A 86 -0.46 -6.69 24.20
N GLU A 87 -1.74 -6.56 24.57
CA GLU A 87 -2.79 -7.46 24.07
C GLU A 87 -3.00 -7.35 22.57
N GLN A 88 -2.89 -6.14 22.00
CA GLN A 88 -3.04 -5.92 20.56
C GLN A 88 -1.92 -6.55 19.74
N ILE A 89 -0.72 -6.68 20.30
CA ILE A 89 0.44 -7.26 19.61
C ILE A 89 0.65 -8.75 19.90
N ALA A 90 -0.04 -9.31 20.92
CA ALA A 90 0.19 -10.67 21.39
C ALA A 90 -0.28 -11.76 20.42
N GLN A 91 -1.23 -11.46 19.55
CA GLN A 91 -1.84 -12.42 18.62
C GLN A 91 -1.90 -11.86 17.20
N SER A 92 -1.96 -12.76 16.21
CA SER A 92 -2.22 -12.36 14.83
C SER A 92 -3.59 -11.70 14.69
N GLY A 93 -3.68 -10.72 13.83
CA GLY A 93 -4.90 -9.95 13.61
C GLY A 93 -4.61 -8.55 13.10
N THR A 94 -5.66 -7.77 12.97
CA THR A 94 -5.58 -6.41 12.44
C THR A 94 -6.26 -5.43 13.39
N PHE A 95 -5.62 -4.30 13.64
CA PHE A 95 -6.22 -3.21 14.40
C PHE A 95 -5.83 -1.84 13.81
N SER A 96 -6.61 -0.81 14.13
CA SER A 96 -6.33 0.56 13.74
C SER A 96 -5.66 1.32 14.86
N VAL A 97 -4.72 2.21 14.51
CA VAL A 97 -4.09 3.15 15.42
C VAL A 97 -4.38 4.55 14.91
N ALA A 98 -4.98 5.39 15.76
CA ALA A 98 -5.16 6.80 15.45
C ALA A 98 -3.92 7.59 15.86
N GLY A 99 -3.68 8.67 15.15
CA GLY A 99 -2.61 9.61 15.45
C GLY A 99 -3.07 11.03 15.24
N THR A 100 -2.61 11.95 16.08
CA THR A 100 -2.91 13.38 15.96
C THR A 100 -1.66 14.11 15.51
N THR A 101 -1.77 14.87 14.44
CA THR A 101 -0.68 15.72 13.94
C THR A 101 -0.57 17.00 14.77
N GLU A 102 0.59 17.66 14.71
CA GLU A 102 0.75 18.99 15.32
C GLU A 102 -0.22 20.03 14.73
N ALA A 103 -0.68 19.83 13.49
CA ALA A 103 -1.70 20.65 12.85
C ALA A 103 -3.13 20.40 13.38
N GLY A 104 -3.32 19.38 14.21
CA GLY A 104 -4.63 19.01 14.78
C GLY A 104 -5.43 18.01 13.97
N ASP A 105 -4.90 17.53 12.84
CA ASP A 105 -5.57 16.54 12.00
C ASP A 105 -5.42 15.13 12.59
N THR A 106 -6.47 14.32 12.42
CA THR A 106 -6.44 12.91 12.81
C THR A 106 -6.08 12.03 11.63
N LEU A 107 -5.06 11.20 11.82
CA LEU A 107 -4.62 10.17 10.87
C LEU A 107 -4.98 8.80 11.42
N THR A 108 -5.09 7.82 10.53
CA THR A 108 -5.32 6.43 10.93
C THR A 108 -4.44 5.51 10.11
N VAL A 109 -3.77 4.60 10.79
CA VAL A 109 -3.02 3.50 10.18
C VAL A 109 -3.60 2.16 10.59
N ILE A 110 -3.41 1.16 9.76
CA ILE A 110 -3.79 -0.22 10.01
C ILE A 110 -2.52 -1.01 10.33
N VAL A 111 -2.52 -1.69 11.45
CA VAL A 111 -1.45 -2.60 11.87
C VAL A 111 -1.94 -4.03 11.70
N ASN A 112 -1.19 -4.81 10.93
CA ASN A 112 -1.44 -6.23 10.68
C ASN A 112 -0.39 -7.03 11.46
N MET A 113 -0.81 -7.71 12.51
CA MET A 113 0.05 -8.61 13.29
C MET A 113 0.12 -9.96 12.61
N ILE A 114 1.30 -10.35 12.17
CA ILE A 114 1.54 -11.56 11.38
C ILE A 114 2.25 -12.61 12.24
N ASP A 115 1.65 -13.77 12.38
CA ASP A 115 2.24 -14.88 13.15
C ASP A 115 3.25 -15.65 12.30
N GLN A 116 2.85 -16.15 11.12
CA GLN A 116 3.70 -16.95 10.27
C GLN A 116 3.52 -16.64 8.79
N VAL A 117 4.66 -16.47 8.12
CA VAL A 117 4.77 -16.45 6.66
C VAL A 117 5.19 -17.83 6.19
N VAL A 118 4.52 -18.39 5.17
CA VAL A 118 4.82 -19.74 4.67
C VAL A 118 5.65 -19.73 3.40
N SER A 119 5.51 -18.71 2.57
CA SER A 119 6.23 -18.63 1.29
C SER A 119 6.13 -17.23 0.68
N LEU A 120 6.83 -17.02 -0.41
CA LEU A 120 6.53 -15.94 -1.34
C LEU A 120 5.52 -16.38 -2.40
N LEU A 121 4.75 -15.44 -2.93
CA LEU A 121 3.85 -15.73 -4.04
C LEU A 121 4.67 -16.15 -5.27
N ASN A 122 4.38 -17.31 -5.82
CA ASN A 122 5.07 -17.85 -6.99
C ASN A 122 4.97 -16.90 -8.20
N TYR A 123 6.01 -16.94 -9.03
CA TYR A 123 6.06 -16.22 -10.30
C TYR A 123 6.27 -17.22 -11.44
N SER A 124 5.60 -17.02 -12.54
CA SER A 124 5.83 -17.79 -13.78
C SER A 124 5.84 -16.84 -14.98
N THR A 125 6.69 -17.14 -15.93
CA THR A 125 6.76 -16.43 -17.21
C THR A 125 7.17 -17.39 -18.31
N THR A 126 6.87 -17.03 -19.55
CA THR A 126 7.28 -17.79 -20.74
C THR A 126 8.22 -16.89 -21.55
N VAL A 127 9.33 -17.43 -21.96
CA VAL A 127 10.33 -16.74 -22.79
C VAL A 127 10.70 -17.59 -24.01
N PRO A 128 11.16 -16.97 -25.09
CA PRO A 128 11.71 -17.73 -26.24
C PRO A 128 12.92 -18.55 -25.85
N LEU A 129 13.16 -19.63 -26.58
CA LEU A 129 14.31 -20.51 -26.41
C LEU A 129 15.62 -19.72 -26.46
N GLY A 130 16.55 -20.01 -25.59
CA GLY A 130 17.84 -19.31 -25.45
C GLY A 130 17.75 -17.95 -24.73
N THR A 131 16.57 -17.56 -24.26
CA THR A 131 16.37 -16.27 -23.57
C THR A 131 16.27 -16.45 -22.06
N LYS A 132 17.16 -15.79 -21.31
CA LYS A 132 17.04 -15.74 -19.84
C LYS A 132 15.93 -14.75 -19.43
N PRO A 133 14.95 -15.16 -18.64
CA PRO A 133 13.90 -14.26 -18.17
C PRO A 133 14.43 -13.22 -17.17
N THR A 134 13.83 -12.02 -17.16
CA THR A 134 14.02 -11.09 -16.06
C THR A 134 13.08 -11.49 -14.93
N LEU A 135 13.64 -11.80 -13.78
CA LEU A 135 12.87 -12.15 -12.58
C LEU A 135 12.52 -10.87 -11.79
N PRO A 136 11.36 -10.84 -11.14
CA PRO A 136 10.97 -9.69 -10.33
C PRO A 136 11.89 -9.52 -9.12
N GLU A 137 12.25 -8.29 -8.79
CA GLU A 137 13.14 -7.97 -7.66
C GLU A 137 12.48 -8.20 -6.30
N SER A 138 11.15 -8.18 -6.25
CA SER A 138 10.39 -8.39 -5.02
C SER A 138 9.11 -9.18 -5.28
N ARG A 139 8.62 -9.88 -4.25
CA ARG A 139 7.38 -10.67 -4.32
C ARG A 139 6.56 -10.49 -3.05
N PRO A 140 5.20 -10.51 -3.14
CA PRO A 140 4.34 -10.58 -1.97
C PRO A 140 4.59 -11.87 -1.19
N ALA A 141 4.42 -11.81 0.13
CA ALA A 141 4.44 -12.98 0.99
C ALA A 141 3.04 -13.61 1.09
N VAL A 142 3.01 -14.91 1.33
CA VAL A 142 1.80 -15.70 1.55
C VAL A 142 1.78 -16.16 3.01
N LEU A 143 0.68 -15.88 3.69
CA LEU A 143 0.45 -16.23 5.08
C LEU A 143 -0.04 -17.68 5.23
N GLN A 144 -0.07 -18.19 6.46
CA GLN A 144 -0.44 -19.56 6.76
C GLN A 144 -1.88 -19.90 6.35
N ASP A 145 -2.79 -18.95 6.38
CA ASP A 145 -4.18 -19.08 5.93
C ASP A 145 -4.37 -18.97 4.41
N GLY A 146 -3.27 -18.74 3.66
CA GLY A 146 -3.24 -18.55 2.23
C GLY A 146 -3.48 -17.11 1.77
N GLU A 147 -3.68 -16.17 2.68
CA GLU A 147 -3.79 -14.76 2.33
C GLU A 147 -2.47 -14.24 1.79
N VAL A 148 -2.55 -13.37 0.77
CA VAL A 148 -1.40 -12.69 0.16
C VAL A 148 -1.27 -11.31 0.75
N MET A 149 -0.11 -11.02 1.34
CA MET A 149 0.16 -9.71 1.92
C MET A 149 0.14 -8.61 0.85
N ASN A 150 -0.45 -7.48 1.17
CA ASN A 150 -0.37 -6.27 0.34
C ASN A 150 0.97 -5.52 0.53
N ALA A 151 2.05 -6.29 0.63
CA ALA A 151 3.43 -5.82 0.72
C ALA A 151 4.34 -6.80 -0.01
N SER A 152 5.36 -6.28 -0.70
CA SER A 152 6.34 -7.10 -1.43
C SER A 152 7.70 -7.00 -0.76
N PHE A 153 8.41 -8.11 -0.72
CA PHE A 153 9.72 -8.26 -0.08
C PHE A 153 10.79 -8.57 -1.13
N PRO A 154 12.00 -8.02 -1.00
CA PRO A 154 13.11 -8.30 -1.90
C PRO A 154 13.42 -9.79 -1.96
N VAL A 155 13.67 -10.31 -3.16
CA VAL A 155 13.96 -11.73 -3.40
C VAL A 155 15.39 -11.90 -3.85
N ALA A 156 16.13 -12.74 -3.17
CA ALA A 156 17.41 -13.27 -3.65
C ALA A 156 17.15 -14.53 -4.48
N TRP A 157 17.27 -14.42 -5.80
CA TRP A 157 17.11 -15.53 -6.72
C TRP A 157 18.40 -16.35 -6.81
N GLY A 158 18.26 -17.66 -6.71
CA GLY A 158 19.35 -18.62 -6.89
C GLY A 158 19.62 -18.95 -8.36
N GLU A 159 20.41 -19.99 -8.58
CA GLU A 159 20.69 -20.50 -9.92
C GLU A 159 19.51 -21.32 -10.46
N PRO A 160 19.27 -21.28 -11.77
CA PRO A 160 18.26 -22.10 -12.41
C PRO A 160 18.63 -23.59 -12.32
N ASN A 161 17.62 -24.45 -12.21
CA ASN A 161 17.81 -25.91 -12.19
C ASN A 161 17.99 -26.53 -13.58
N GLY A 162 18.14 -25.74 -14.63
CA GLY A 162 18.29 -26.19 -16.01
C GLY A 162 18.79 -25.10 -16.95
N SER A 163 18.89 -25.45 -18.24
CA SER A 163 19.28 -24.52 -19.31
C SER A 163 18.06 -23.91 -19.97
N TYR A 164 18.19 -22.67 -20.46
CA TYR A 164 17.18 -22.01 -21.28
C TYR A 164 17.28 -22.38 -22.78
N ASP A 165 18.22 -23.25 -23.16
CA ASP A 165 18.50 -23.62 -24.56
C ASP A 165 17.65 -24.81 -25.05
N ALA A 166 16.82 -25.40 -24.19
CA ALA A 166 15.93 -26.49 -24.52
C ALA A 166 14.49 -26.19 -24.07
N GLU A 167 13.51 -26.72 -24.80
CA GLU A 167 12.12 -26.62 -24.37
C GLU A 167 11.90 -27.35 -23.05
N GLY A 168 11.15 -26.73 -22.14
CA GLY A 168 10.84 -27.33 -20.85
C GLY A 168 10.53 -26.30 -19.79
N ILE A 169 10.48 -26.74 -18.54
CA ILE A 169 10.29 -25.90 -17.36
C ILE A 169 11.61 -25.77 -16.63
N VAL A 170 12.07 -24.53 -16.52
CA VAL A 170 13.23 -24.16 -15.69
C VAL A 170 12.72 -23.52 -14.42
N THR A 171 13.14 -24.05 -13.28
CA THR A 171 12.77 -23.52 -11.96
C THR A 171 13.93 -22.77 -11.37
N VAL A 172 13.65 -21.56 -10.85
CA VAL A 172 14.60 -20.77 -10.07
C VAL A 172 14.03 -20.62 -8.67
N LYS A 173 14.78 -21.01 -7.65
CA LYS A 173 14.39 -20.80 -6.25
C LYS A 173 14.78 -19.42 -5.81
N GLY A 174 13.89 -18.73 -5.12
CA GLY A 174 14.14 -17.45 -4.47
C GLY A 174 14.02 -17.59 -2.97
N THR A 175 14.74 -16.77 -2.24
CA THR A 175 14.62 -16.62 -0.78
C THR A 175 14.43 -15.16 -0.42
N ALA A 176 13.72 -14.88 0.67
CA ALA A 176 13.53 -13.54 1.20
C ALA A 176 13.48 -13.54 2.72
N ASP A 177 13.92 -12.44 3.31
CA ASP A 177 13.59 -12.12 4.71
C ASP A 177 12.25 -11.39 4.74
N VAL A 178 11.28 -11.98 5.40
CA VAL A 178 9.95 -11.39 5.60
C VAL A 178 9.70 -11.24 7.08
N LEU A 179 9.81 -10.02 7.58
CA LEU A 179 9.59 -9.70 9.00
C LEU A 179 10.49 -10.53 9.95
N GLY A 180 11.73 -10.78 9.56
CA GLY A 180 12.69 -11.62 10.30
C GLY A 180 12.49 -13.12 10.14
N GLN A 181 11.62 -13.56 9.22
CA GLN A 181 11.45 -14.96 8.82
C GLN A 181 12.08 -15.18 7.44
N ASN A 182 13.00 -16.12 7.33
CA ASN A 182 13.58 -16.51 6.05
C ASN A 182 12.68 -17.57 5.38
N VAL A 183 12.12 -17.24 4.24
CA VAL A 183 11.22 -18.07 3.43
C VAL A 183 11.74 -18.29 2.03
#